data_c9d83ccf56c0fe28f1ff0564c890ea4f
#
_entry.id   c9d83ccf56c0fe28f1ff0564c890ea4f
#
_cell.length_a   1.000
_cell.length_b   1.000
_cell.length_c   1.000
_cell.angle_alpha   90.00
_cell.angle_beta   90.00
_cell.angle_gamma   90.00
#
_symmetry.space_group_name_H-M   'P 1'
#
loop_
_entity.id
_entity.type
_entity.pdbx_description
1 polymer ?
#
loop_
_entity_poly.entity_id
_entity_poly.type
_entity_poly.pdbx_seq_one_letter_code
_entity_poly.pdbx_strand_id
1 'polypeptide(L)'
;MSTVNNAGWRPLGTDDAYRYTATTLSVYWPEAEHERLIKRWPHLVADVGATWDEHRDQIERHCALVERASHTICQTGGSVADFEAFLAERHVTTPSRSDLQAYPDLRTQPIMLSWPPPRTGPCWCGSGRKYKLCCRPHGLGGLH
;
A
#
# COMPACT_ATOMS: atom_id res chain seq x y z
N MET A 1 -10.44 -24.69 -1.98
CA MET A 1 -10.05 -24.57 -2.29
C MET A 1 -9.94 -24.14 -2.70
N SER A 2 -9.64 -23.90 -2.46
CA SER A 2 -9.11 -23.55 -2.72
C SER A 2 -8.77 -22.99 -2.78
N THR A 3 -8.72 -22.61 -2.74
CA THR A 3 -8.19 -22.27 -2.80
C THR A 3 -7.92 -21.79 -3.06
N VAL A 4 -8.03 -21.41 -3.11
CA VAL A 4 -7.53 -21.09 -3.37
C VAL A 4 -7.40 -20.59 -3.71
N ASN A 5 -7.56 -20.24 -3.75
CA ASN A 5 -7.26 -19.93 -4.08
C ASN A 5 -7.08 -19.23 -4.46
N ASN A 6 -6.95 -18.57 -4.54
CA ASN A 6 -6.60 -18.09 -4.88
C ASN A 6 -5.99 -17.72 -5.35
N ALA A 7 -5.73 -17.21 -5.35
CA ALA A 7 -5.09 -17.16 -5.77
C ALA A 7 -4.40 -17.44 -6.19
N GLY A 8 -4.25 -17.34 -6.40
CA GLY A 8 -3.64 -17.87 -6.84
C GLY A 8 -2.99 -18.50 -6.36
N TRP A 9 -3.04 -18.89 -6.15
CA TRP A 9 -2.58 -19.58 -5.73
C TRP A 9 -2.14 -20.61 -5.85
N ARG A 10 -1.61 -21.14 -5.62
CA ARG A 10 -1.08 -22.02 -5.51
C ARG A 10 -0.69 -22.86 -5.26
N PRO A 11 -0.12 -23.20 -5.36
CA PRO A 11 0.34 -24.24 -5.25
C PRO A 11 0.58 -24.92 -4.53
N LEU A 12 0.50 -25.11 -4.46
CA LEU A 12 0.87 -25.69 -3.78
C LEU A 12 0.96 -26.71 -3.18
N GLY A 13 0.45 -27.13 -3.00
CA GLY A 13 0.33 -28.29 -2.21
C GLY A 13 1.55 -28.82 -1.57
N THR A 14 2.57 -28.17 -1.68
CA THR A 14 3.82 -28.56 -1.05
C THR A 14 3.87 -28.02 0.35
N ASP A 15 4.88 -28.44 1.11
CA ASP A 15 5.10 -27.89 2.44
C ASP A 15 5.26 -26.41 2.41
N ASP A 16 5.74 -25.86 1.32
CA ASP A 16 5.88 -24.43 1.21
C ASP A 16 4.55 -23.75 1.34
N ALA A 17 3.48 -24.40 0.91
CA ALA A 17 2.16 -23.82 1.04
C ALA A 17 1.78 -23.58 2.48
N TYR A 18 2.28 -24.41 3.38
CA TYR A 18 1.95 -24.28 4.78
C TYR A 18 2.73 -23.21 5.48
N ARG A 19 3.90 -22.91 4.94
CA ARG A 19 4.66 -21.80 5.47
C ARG A 19 4.33 -20.52 4.80
N TYR A 20 3.47 -20.59 3.81
CA TYR A 20 3.05 -19.42 3.08
C TYR A 20 2.33 -18.47 4.02
N THR A 21 2.70 -17.22 3.97
CA THR A 21 2.02 -16.19 4.73
C THR A 21 1.03 -15.48 3.84
N ALA A 22 -0.01 -14.93 4.43
CA ALA A 22 -0.98 -14.18 3.67
C ALA A 22 -0.30 -12.99 3.01
N THR A 23 -0.73 -12.69 1.79
CA THR A 23 -0.26 -11.51 1.11
C THR A 23 -1.18 -10.36 1.46
N THR A 24 -0.59 -9.28 1.93
CA THR A 24 -1.32 -8.06 2.25
C THR A 24 -1.05 -7.04 1.17
N LEU A 25 -2.09 -6.47 0.64
CA LEU A 25 -1.96 -5.41 -0.36
C LEU A 25 -2.03 -4.07 0.34
N SER A 26 -1.00 -3.26 0.14
CA SER A 26 -0.93 -1.93 0.71
C SER A 26 -1.01 -0.91 -0.41
N VAL A 27 -1.84 0.09 -0.25
CA VAL A 27 -1.92 1.18 -1.22
C VAL A 27 -1.17 2.37 -0.67
N TYR A 28 -0.23 2.86 -1.46
CA TYR A 28 0.36 4.16 -1.20
C TYR A 28 -0.19 5.13 -2.23
N TRP A 29 -0.11 6.41 -1.91
CA TRP A 29 -0.56 7.46 -2.83
C TRP A 29 0.68 8.15 -3.36
N PRO A 30 1.02 8.01 -4.66
CA PRO A 30 2.16 8.76 -5.21
C PRO A 30 2.04 10.24 -4.89
N GLU A 31 3.16 10.92 -4.86
CA GLU A 31 3.19 12.30 -4.33
C GLU A 31 2.12 13.19 -4.95
N ALA A 32 1.99 13.16 -6.28
CA ALA A 32 0.98 13.99 -6.94
C ALA A 32 -0.43 13.56 -6.58
N GLU A 33 -0.65 12.25 -6.42
CA GLU A 33 -1.97 11.74 -6.05
C GLU A 33 -2.30 12.04 -4.60
N HIS A 34 -1.29 11.98 -3.73
CA HIS A 34 -1.48 12.36 -2.34
C HIS A 34 -1.94 13.81 -2.24
N GLU A 35 -1.31 14.69 -3.01
CA GLU A 35 -1.70 16.09 -3.03
C GLU A 35 -3.14 16.25 -3.52
N ARG A 36 -3.50 15.55 -4.59
CA ARG A 36 -4.86 15.60 -5.11
C ARG A 36 -5.87 15.07 -4.11
N LEU A 37 -5.50 14.00 -3.41
CA LEU A 37 -6.39 13.36 -2.45
C LEU A 37 -6.75 14.31 -1.32
N ILE A 38 -5.74 14.96 -0.71
CA ILE A 38 -6.02 15.85 0.42
C ILE A 38 -6.67 17.15 -0.01
N LYS A 39 -6.45 17.59 -1.26
CA LYS A 39 -7.17 18.73 -1.78
C LYS A 39 -8.64 18.39 -1.99
N ARG A 40 -8.91 17.19 -2.49
CA ARG A 40 -10.27 16.77 -2.76
C ARG A 40 -11.05 16.47 -1.47
N TRP A 41 -10.37 15.82 -0.51
CA TRP A 41 -11.00 15.43 0.75
C TRP A 41 -10.05 15.76 1.91
N PRO A 42 -10.03 17.05 2.33
CA PRO A 42 -9.09 17.47 3.38
C PRO A 42 -9.22 16.70 4.69
N HIS A 43 -10.40 16.18 4.98
CA HIS A 43 -10.61 15.44 6.23
C HIS A 43 -9.84 14.13 6.27
N LEU A 44 -9.33 13.65 5.13
CA LEU A 44 -8.58 12.40 5.10
C LEU A 44 -7.11 12.57 5.53
N VAL A 45 -6.67 13.79 5.82
CA VAL A 45 -5.26 14.00 6.22
C VAL A 45 -4.90 13.21 7.47
N ALA A 46 -5.89 12.97 8.36
CA ALA A 46 -5.62 12.19 9.56
C ALA A 46 -5.27 10.75 9.22
N ASP A 47 -5.70 10.28 8.05
CA ASP A 47 -5.50 8.88 7.66
C ASP A 47 -4.32 8.70 6.71
N VAL A 48 -4.04 9.70 5.88
CA VAL A 48 -2.98 9.56 4.87
C VAL A 48 -1.80 10.49 5.10
N GLY A 49 -1.86 11.30 6.15
CA GLY A 49 -0.80 12.27 6.42
C GLY A 49 -1.04 13.58 5.71
N ALA A 50 -0.75 14.69 6.38
CA ALA A 50 -0.96 16.00 5.80
C ALA A 50 0.12 16.36 4.78
N THR A 51 1.31 15.79 4.92
CA THR A 51 2.40 16.03 4.00
C THR A 51 2.83 14.73 3.35
N TRP A 52 3.53 14.86 2.24
CA TRP A 52 4.09 13.70 1.55
C TRP A 52 5.02 12.89 2.48
N ASP A 53 5.84 13.60 3.26
CA ASP A 53 6.76 12.92 4.18
C ASP A 53 6.01 12.14 5.26
N GLU A 54 4.93 12.71 5.79
CA GLU A 54 4.11 11.99 6.77
C GLU A 54 3.48 10.76 6.17
N HIS A 55 3.04 10.84 4.92
CA HIS A 55 2.48 9.69 4.23
C HIS A 55 3.53 8.60 4.07
N ARG A 56 4.74 8.96 3.65
CA ARG A 56 5.83 7.99 3.49
C ARG A 56 6.16 7.31 4.81
N ASP A 57 6.18 8.09 5.90
CA ASP A 57 6.42 7.53 7.23
C ASP A 57 5.36 6.50 7.57
N GLN A 58 4.11 6.82 7.32
CA GLN A 58 3.01 5.91 7.62
C GLN A 58 3.09 4.63 6.81
N ILE A 59 3.39 4.74 5.53
CA ILE A 59 3.50 3.56 4.67
C ILE A 59 4.64 2.66 5.13
N GLU A 60 5.80 3.24 5.41
CA GLU A 60 6.95 2.44 5.83
C GLU A 60 6.69 1.73 7.16
N ARG A 61 6.09 2.44 8.11
CA ARG A 61 5.79 1.84 9.42
C ARG A 61 4.73 0.77 9.33
N HIS A 62 3.71 1.01 8.53
CA HIS A 62 2.65 0.02 8.33
C HIS A 62 3.22 -1.25 7.71
N CYS A 63 4.01 -1.10 6.65
CA CYS A 63 4.60 -2.25 5.98
C CYS A 63 5.53 -3.01 6.91
N ALA A 64 6.31 -2.30 7.73
CA ALA A 64 7.20 -2.97 8.67
C ALA A 64 6.42 -3.77 9.70
N LEU A 65 5.30 -3.24 10.19
CA LEU A 65 4.47 -3.96 11.15
C LEU A 65 3.84 -5.20 10.54
N VAL A 66 3.36 -5.09 9.31
CA VAL A 66 2.74 -6.22 8.63
C VAL A 66 3.78 -7.30 8.35
N GLU A 67 4.97 -6.90 7.95
CA GLU A 67 6.04 -7.86 7.70
C GLU A 67 6.41 -8.62 8.96
N ARG A 68 6.48 -7.93 10.09
CA ARG A 68 6.78 -8.58 11.36
C ARG A 68 5.72 -9.59 11.77
N ALA A 69 4.49 -9.40 11.30
CA ALA A 69 3.42 -10.35 11.57
C ALA A 69 3.46 -11.54 10.60
N SER A 70 4.56 -11.69 9.88
CA SER A 70 4.78 -12.80 8.95
C SER A 70 3.88 -12.75 7.73
N HIS A 71 3.59 -11.55 7.25
CA HIS A 71 2.84 -11.38 6.02
C HIS A 71 3.75 -10.90 4.91
N THR A 72 3.49 -11.38 3.71
CA THR A 72 4.11 -10.84 2.52
C THR A 72 3.35 -9.60 2.11
N ILE A 73 4.06 -8.56 1.74
CA ILE A 73 3.44 -7.29 1.40
C ILE A 73 3.68 -6.97 -0.05
N CYS A 74 2.61 -6.61 -0.74
CA CYS A 74 2.69 -6.05 -2.08
C CYS A 74 2.09 -4.66 -2.02
N GLN A 75 2.72 -3.73 -2.73
CA GLN A 75 2.26 -2.34 -2.78
C GLN A 75 1.73 -2.00 -4.15
N THR A 76 0.75 -1.11 -4.17
CA THR A 76 0.26 -0.56 -5.43
C THR A 76 -0.02 0.92 -5.22
N GLY A 77 0.14 1.71 -6.28
CA GLY A 77 -0.13 3.14 -6.22
C GLY A 77 -1.60 3.43 -6.42
N GLY A 78 -2.17 4.25 -5.56
CA GLY A 78 -3.53 4.69 -5.71
C GLY A 78 -3.64 5.91 -6.60
N SER A 79 -4.82 6.16 -7.15
CA SER A 79 -5.10 7.39 -7.87
C SER A 79 -6.45 7.93 -7.45
N VAL A 80 -6.55 9.24 -7.44
CA VAL A 80 -7.81 9.88 -7.05
C VAL A 80 -8.92 9.50 -8.03
N ALA A 81 -8.62 9.43 -9.32
CA ALA A 81 -9.61 9.06 -10.31
C ALA A 81 -10.14 7.66 -10.07
N ASP A 82 -9.25 6.72 -9.77
CA ASP A 82 -9.64 5.34 -9.51
C ASP A 82 -10.44 5.23 -8.21
N PHE A 83 -10.02 5.98 -7.20
CA PHE A 83 -10.72 6.00 -5.92
C PHE A 83 -12.12 6.62 -6.08
N GLU A 84 -12.24 7.66 -6.89
CA GLU A 84 -13.55 8.25 -7.16
C GLU A 84 -14.49 7.25 -7.83
N ALA A 85 -13.98 6.46 -8.76
CA ALA A 85 -14.78 5.43 -9.40
C ALA A 85 -15.23 4.37 -8.40
N PHE A 86 -14.31 3.97 -7.53
CA PHE A 86 -14.60 3.02 -6.46
C PHE A 86 -15.70 3.55 -5.54
N LEU A 87 -15.61 4.83 -5.15
CA LEU A 87 -16.60 5.43 -4.28
C LEU A 87 -17.97 5.53 -4.97
N ALA A 88 -17.96 5.84 -6.27
CA ALA A 88 -19.21 5.95 -7.01
C ALA A 88 -19.94 4.62 -7.04
N GLU A 89 -19.23 3.52 -7.22
CA GLU A 89 -19.82 2.19 -7.22
C GLU A 89 -20.42 1.85 -5.87
N ARG A 90 -19.86 2.38 -4.81
CA ARG A 90 -20.35 2.15 -3.45
C ARG A 90 -21.37 3.18 -3.02
N HIS A 91 -21.69 4.14 -3.88
CA HIS A 91 -22.63 5.23 -3.57
C HIS A 91 -22.16 6.06 -2.36
N VAL A 92 -20.85 6.32 -2.30
CA VAL A 92 -20.26 7.11 -1.23
C VAL A 92 -19.86 8.46 -1.81
N THR A 93 -20.33 9.54 -1.20
CA THR A 93 -19.97 10.90 -1.64
C THR A 93 -18.86 11.49 -0.80
N THR A 94 -18.80 11.13 0.48
CA THR A 94 -17.75 11.62 1.38
C THR A 94 -17.04 10.42 1.97
N PRO A 95 -15.83 10.11 1.47
CA PRO A 95 -15.12 8.92 1.92
C PRO A 95 -14.63 9.05 3.35
N SER A 96 -14.49 7.91 3.99
CA SER A 96 -13.95 7.81 5.34
C SER A 96 -12.77 6.85 5.33
N ARG A 97 -12.19 6.67 6.52
CA ARG A 97 -11.10 5.73 6.69
C ARG A 97 -11.48 4.33 6.23
N SER A 98 -12.72 3.91 6.49
CA SER A 98 -13.12 2.56 6.08
C SER A 98 -13.13 2.40 4.57
N ASP A 99 -13.42 3.47 3.83
CA ASP A 99 -13.37 3.41 2.38
C ASP A 99 -11.93 3.30 1.89
N LEU A 100 -11.00 4.01 2.54
CA LEU A 100 -9.59 3.89 2.21
C LEU A 100 -9.11 2.46 2.48
N GLN A 101 -9.57 1.85 3.55
CA GLN A 101 -9.17 0.49 3.90
C GLN A 101 -9.74 -0.54 2.95
N ALA A 102 -10.93 -0.31 2.43
CA ALA A 102 -11.57 -1.25 1.50
C ALA A 102 -11.05 -1.14 0.07
N TYR A 103 -10.51 0.02 -0.28
CA TYR A 103 -10.09 0.30 -1.64
C TYR A 103 -9.08 -0.73 -2.21
N PRO A 104 -8.05 -1.13 -1.46
CA PRO A 104 -7.06 -2.07 -2.02
C PRO A 104 -7.68 -3.39 -2.49
N ASP A 105 -8.62 -3.90 -1.71
CA ASP A 105 -9.17 -5.22 -1.96
C ASP A 105 -10.04 -5.27 -3.22
N LEU A 106 -10.49 -4.10 -3.67
CA LEU A 106 -11.42 -4.02 -4.79
C LEU A 106 -10.80 -3.44 -6.04
N ARG A 107 -9.50 -3.20 -6.03
CA ARG A 107 -8.82 -2.72 -7.22
C ARG A 107 -8.72 -3.85 -8.23
N THR A 108 -8.99 -3.50 -9.48
CA THR A 108 -9.06 -4.51 -10.54
C THR A 108 -7.74 -4.80 -11.21
N GLN A 109 -6.81 -3.84 -11.21
CA GLN A 109 -5.56 -4.01 -11.95
C GLN A 109 -4.40 -3.35 -11.22
N PRO A 110 -4.06 -3.82 -10.04
CA PRO A 110 -2.95 -3.21 -9.34
C PRO A 110 -1.63 -3.57 -10.00
N ILE A 111 -0.77 -2.58 -10.12
CA ILE A 111 0.64 -2.84 -10.40
C ILE A 111 1.27 -3.02 -9.05
N MET A 112 1.68 -4.23 -8.76
CA MET A 112 2.12 -4.58 -7.41
C MET A 112 3.62 -4.66 -7.34
N LEU A 113 4.17 -4.06 -6.31
CA LEU A 113 5.59 -4.10 -6.01
C LEU A 113 5.76 -4.75 -4.66
N SER A 114 6.70 -5.69 -4.57
CA SER A 114 7.00 -6.31 -3.28
C SER A 114 7.65 -5.30 -2.34
N TRP A 115 7.29 -5.37 -1.08
CA TRP A 115 7.92 -4.55 -0.06
C TRP A 115 8.70 -5.47 0.89
N PRO A 116 9.92 -5.12 1.30
CA PRO A 116 10.64 -3.91 0.92
C PRO A 116 11.32 -4.10 -0.44
N PRO A 117 11.53 -3.00 -1.17
CA PRO A 117 12.36 -3.07 -2.37
C PRO A 117 13.80 -3.36 -2.00
N PRO A 118 14.62 -3.81 -2.95
CA PRO A 118 16.05 -3.91 -2.69
C PRO A 118 16.61 -2.55 -2.27
N ARG A 119 17.52 -2.55 -1.31
CA ARG A 119 18.04 -1.30 -0.74
C ARG A 119 18.66 -0.39 -1.78
N THR A 120 19.33 -0.98 -2.76
CA THR A 120 20.00 -0.23 -3.82
C THR A 120 19.14 -0.10 -5.06
N GLY A 121 17.96 -0.70 -5.05
CA GLY A 121 17.03 -0.58 -6.16
C GLY A 121 16.17 0.67 -6.07
N PRO A 122 15.34 0.91 -7.09
CA PRO A 122 14.50 2.10 -7.08
C PRO A 122 13.48 2.05 -5.97
N CYS A 123 13.22 3.21 -5.39
CA CYS A 123 12.26 3.31 -4.30
C CYS A 123 10.84 3.08 -4.83
N TRP A 124 9.99 2.52 -3.97
CA TRP A 124 8.60 2.25 -4.35
C TRP A 124 7.82 3.51 -4.68
N CYS A 125 8.25 4.66 -4.17
CA CYS A 125 7.49 5.89 -4.33
C CYS A 125 7.58 6.49 -5.73
N GLY A 126 8.45 5.96 -6.59
CA GLY A 126 8.58 6.47 -7.95
C GLY A 126 9.50 7.64 -8.10
N SER A 127 10.26 7.99 -7.05
CA SER A 127 11.15 9.15 -7.10
C SER A 127 12.36 8.96 -8.01
N GLY A 128 12.68 7.71 -8.33
CA GLY A 128 13.91 7.40 -9.07
C GLY A 128 15.13 7.26 -8.20
N ARG A 129 15.03 7.58 -6.92
CA ARG A 129 16.15 7.44 -6.00
C ARG A 129 16.19 6.04 -5.43
N LYS A 130 17.37 5.66 -4.91
CA LYS A 130 17.51 4.35 -4.27
C LYS A 130 16.69 4.30 -2.99
N TYR A 131 16.07 3.15 -2.76
CA TYR A 131 15.20 2.97 -1.62
C TYR A 131 15.91 3.33 -0.30
N LYS A 132 17.14 2.88 -0.11
CA LYS A 132 17.87 3.14 1.14
C LYS A 132 18.09 4.62 1.42
N LEU A 133 18.03 5.45 0.37
CA LEU A 133 18.24 6.90 0.48
C LEU A 133 16.94 7.68 0.36
N CYS A 134 15.83 7.01 0.17
CA CYS A 134 14.56 7.68 -0.08
C CYS A 134 13.55 7.36 1.02
N CYS A 135 12.72 6.34 0.84
CA CYS A 135 11.65 6.09 1.81
C CYS A 135 12.08 5.25 2.99
N ARG A 136 13.09 4.39 2.83
CA ARG A 136 13.51 3.52 3.93
C ARG A 136 13.82 4.27 5.22
N PRO A 137 14.55 5.39 5.18
CA PRO A 137 14.83 6.12 6.43
C PRO A 137 13.59 6.59 7.17
N HIS A 138 12.49 6.84 6.45
CA HIS A 138 11.25 7.30 7.07
C HIS A 138 10.67 6.23 7.99
N GLY A 139 10.72 4.97 7.55
CA GLY A 139 10.20 3.90 8.36
C GLY A 139 11.03 3.63 9.60
N LEU A 140 12.31 3.99 9.55
CA LEU A 140 13.19 3.83 10.69
C LEU A 140 12.96 4.92 11.74
N GLY A 141 12.26 5.97 11.37
CA GLY A 141 11.97 7.05 12.29
C GLY A 141 13.24 7.65 12.82
N GLY A 142 13.35 7.76 14.13
CA GLY A 142 14.53 8.30 14.76
C GLY A 142 15.61 7.27 15.09
N LEU A 143 15.48 6.08 14.53
CA LEU A 143 16.40 5.00 14.88
C LEU A 143 17.74 5.08 14.17
N HIS A 144 17.86 5.97 13.21
CA HIS A 144 19.09 6.08 12.43
C HIS A 144 19.75 7.42 12.60
#